data_80f231e4e9f56f0d2d5a7e6aa7645123
#
_entry.id   80f231e4e9f56f0d2d5a7e6aa7645123
#
_cell.length_a   1.000
_cell.length_b   1.000
_cell.length_c   1.000
_cell.angle_alpha   90.00
_cell.angle_beta   90.00
_cell.angle_gamma   90.00
#
_symmetry.space_group_name_H-M   'P 1'
#
loop_
_entity.id
_entity.type
_entity.pdbx_description
1 polymer ?
#
loop_
_entity_poly.entity_id
_entity_poly.type
_entity_poly.pdbx_seq_one_letter_code
_entity_poly.pdbx_strand_id
1 'polypeptide(L)'
;MPNLLSPLPPRSIDEAFTEILTRPGIRIERIVSWGQATPEGEWYDQGWDEWVLLLTGSAGLLIEGQGETVLGPGDHVMLPARLRHRVSWTDDHQPTVWLAVHLGSEMAGNEGAG
;
A
#
# COMPACT_ATOMS: atom_id res chain seq x y z
N MET A 1 -21.10 6.27 -10.00
CA MET A 1 -19.68 6.18 -10.39
C MET A 1 -18.85 5.68 -9.21
N PRO A 2 -18.02 4.69 -9.42
CA PRO A 2 -17.14 4.23 -8.34
C PRO A 2 -16.24 5.34 -7.83
N ASN A 3 -15.93 5.30 -6.54
CA ASN A 3 -15.09 6.32 -5.89
C ASN A 3 -14.15 5.64 -4.92
N LEU A 4 -12.87 6.02 -4.94
CA LEU A 4 -11.87 5.37 -4.09
C LEU A 4 -12.08 5.69 -2.60
N LEU A 5 -12.74 6.78 -2.30
CA LEU A 5 -12.92 7.21 -0.92
C LEU A 5 -14.29 6.89 -0.34
N SER A 6 -15.23 6.35 -1.16
CA SER A 6 -16.60 6.11 -0.69
C SER A 6 -17.28 5.04 -1.52
N PRO A 7 -17.91 4.05 -0.89
CA PRO A 7 -17.86 3.79 0.54
C PRO A 7 -16.55 3.13 0.94
N LEU A 8 -16.18 3.28 2.20
CA LEU A 8 -15.03 2.59 2.75
C LEU A 8 -15.50 1.39 3.56
N PRO A 9 -14.71 0.31 3.60
CA PRO A 9 -15.05 -0.82 4.45
C PRO A 9 -15.02 -0.41 5.92
N PRO A 10 -15.79 -1.08 6.78
CA PRO A 10 -15.77 -0.76 8.20
C PRO A 10 -14.41 -1.09 8.80
N ARG A 11 -14.10 -0.42 9.90
CA ARG A 11 -12.88 -0.68 10.66
C ARG A 11 -12.82 -2.17 11.01
N SER A 12 -11.65 -2.77 10.82
CA SER A 12 -11.43 -4.18 11.01
C SER A 12 -10.04 -4.40 11.60
N ILE A 13 -9.82 -5.62 12.07
CA ILE A 13 -8.51 -6.02 12.61
C ILE A 13 -7.45 -6.05 11.50
N ASP A 14 -7.87 -6.37 10.28
CA ASP A 14 -6.98 -6.45 9.14
C ASP A 14 -7.23 -5.30 8.17
N GLU A 15 -6.21 -4.96 7.42
CA GLU A 15 -6.36 -4.02 6.31
C GLU A 15 -7.30 -4.59 5.27
N ALA A 16 -8.00 -3.71 4.56
CA ALA A 16 -8.91 -4.12 3.50
C ALA A 16 -8.29 -3.82 2.14
N PHE A 17 -8.20 -4.85 1.31
CA PHE A 17 -7.64 -4.76 -0.04
C PHE A 17 -8.77 -4.93 -1.05
N THR A 18 -8.91 -3.97 -1.96
CA THR A 18 -9.92 -4.03 -3.02
C THR A 18 -9.23 -3.92 -4.37
N GLU A 19 -9.37 -4.94 -5.19
CA GLU A 19 -8.81 -4.91 -6.53
C GLU A 19 -9.62 -3.96 -7.40
N ILE A 20 -8.94 -3.03 -8.07
CA ILE A 20 -9.56 -2.07 -8.97
C ILE A 20 -9.44 -2.56 -10.41
N LEU A 21 -8.24 -3.00 -10.80
CA LEU A 21 -7.96 -3.41 -12.16
C LEU A 21 -6.80 -4.40 -12.16
N THR A 22 -6.93 -5.46 -12.93
CA THR A 22 -5.83 -6.39 -13.16
C THR A 22 -5.71 -6.68 -14.64
N ARG A 23 -4.52 -6.54 -15.17
CA ARG A 23 -4.15 -6.86 -16.55
C ARG A 23 -2.77 -7.51 -16.51
N PRO A 24 -2.36 -8.20 -17.59
CA PRO A 24 -1.00 -8.74 -17.61
C PRO A 24 0.02 -7.64 -17.31
N GLY A 25 0.83 -7.86 -16.30
CA GLY A 25 1.87 -6.94 -15.90
C GLY A 25 1.41 -5.75 -15.07
N ILE A 26 0.12 -5.63 -14.74
CA ILE A 26 -0.35 -4.51 -13.93
C ILE A 26 -1.48 -4.93 -13.00
N ARG A 27 -1.43 -4.45 -11.76
CA ARG A 27 -2.53 -4.62 -10.80
C ARG A 27 -2.66 -3.33 -10.03
N ILE A 28 -3.90 -2.83 -9.95
CA ILE A 28 -4.23 -1.62 -9.20
C ILE A 28 -5.19 -2.02 -8.10
N GLU A 29 -4.87 -1.61 -6.87
CA GLU A 29 -5.72 -1.93 -5.73
C GLU A 29 -5.83 -0.74 -4.78
N ARG A 30 -6.95 -0.68 -4.07
CA ARG A 30 -7.14 0.25 -2.96
C ARG A 30 -6.85 -0.51 -1.68
N ILE A 31 -6.10 0.11 -0.78
CA ILE A 31 -5.80 -0.45 0.53
C ILE A 31 -6.34 0.51 1.57
N VAL A 32 -7.10 0.01 2.54
CA VAL A 32 -7.60 0.82 3.65
C VAL A 32 -7.02 0.27 4.94
N SER A 33 -6.32 1.14 5.66
CA SER A 33 -5.69 0.79 6.93
C SER A 33 -6.35 1.57 8.06
N TRP A 34 -6.50 0.91 9.21
CA TRP A 34 -7.05 1.51 10.41
C TRP A 34 -6.08 1.28 11.56
N GLY A 35 -4.90 1.88 11.49
CA GLY A 35 -3.88 1.72 12.51
C GLY A 35 -2.97 0.53 12.32
N GLN A 36 -3.19 -0.31 11.30
CA GLN A 36 -2.33 -1.46 11.08
C GLN A 36 -0.95 -1.03 10.58
N ALA A 37 0.03 -1.86 10.85
CA ALA A 37 1.39 -1.68 10.41
C ALA A 37 1.97 -3.04 10.03
N THR A 38 3.06 -3.01 9.25
CA THR A 38 3.80 -4.23 8.97
C THR A 38 4.35 -4.75 10.31
N PRO A 39 4.18 -6.05 10.61
CA PRO A 39 4.71 -6.57 11.87
C PRO A 39 6.20 -6.29 12.00
N GLU A 40 6.61 -5.99 13.23
CA GLU A 40 8.01 -5.65 13.49
C GLU A 40 8.93 -6.81 13.08
N GLY A 41 10.03 -6.48 12.43
CA GLY A 41 10.96 -7.48 11.94
C GLY A 41 10.63 -8.03 10.56
N GLU A 42 9.47 -7.68 10.01
CA GLU A 42 9.08 -8.11 8.68
C GLU A 42 9.25 -6.99 7.67
N TRP A 43 9.58 -7.39 6.45
CA TRP A 43 9.81 -6.46 5.35
C TRP A 43 9.12 -6.96 4.11
N TYR A 44 8.55 -6.04 3.34
CA TYR A 44 8.13 -6.35 1.98
C TYR A 44 9.38 -6.41 1.10
N ASP A 45 9.46 -7.44 0.28
CA ASP A 45 10.58 -7.68 -0.62
C ASP A 45 10.03 -8.41 -1.83
N GLN A 46 9.44 -7.66 -2.73
CA GLN A 46 8.69 -8.23 -3.84
C GLN A 46 9.45 -8.11 -5.15
N GLY A 47 9.15 -9.02 -6.07
CA GLY A 47 9.87 -9.12 -7.34
C GLY A 47 9.32 -8.22 -8.45
N TRP A 48 8.54 -7.20 -8.11
CA TRP A 48 7.97 -6.26 -9.07
C TRP A 48 7.98 -4.86 -8.49
N ASP A 49 7.78 -3.85 -9.35
CA ASP A 49 7.73 -2.45 -8.93
C ASP A 49 6.35 -2.14 -8.37
N GLU A 50 6.32 -1.26 -7.37
CA GLU A 50 5.06 -0.80 -6.80
C GLU A 50 5.11 0.72 -6.64
N TRP A 51 4.09 1.40 -7.18
CA TRP A 51 3.90 2.82 -6.95
C TRP A 51 2.73 2.99 -6.01
N VAL A 52 2.91 3.73 -4.92
CA VAL A 52 1.85 3.95 -3.94
C VAL A 52 1.57 5.43 -3.80
N LEU A 53 0.28 5.74 -3.65
CA LEU A 53 -0.22 7.09 -3.41
C LEU A 53 -1.09 7.04 -2.17
N LEU A 54 -0.79 7.88 -1.20
CA LEU A 54 -1.64 8.00 -0.02
C LEU A 54 -2.70 9.05 -0.31
N LEU A 55 -3.98 8.65 -0.30
CA LEU A 55 -5.10 9.51 -0.65
C LEU A 55 -5.63 10.27 0.55
N THR A 56 -5.72 9.62 1.70
CA THR A 56 -6.18 10.24 2.94
C THR A 56 -5.59 9.49 4.11
N GLY A 57 -5.52 10.12 5.27
CA GLY A 57 -4.89 9.56 6.44
C GLY A 57 -3.43 9.92 6.53
N SER A 58 -2.65 9.11 7.23
CA SER A 58 -1.22 9.31 7.35
C SER A 58 -0.54 7.99 7.70
N ALA A 59 0.74 7.89 7.36
CA ALA A 59 1.49 6.66 7.57
C ALA A 59 2.98 6.94 7.62
N GLY A 60 3.71 6.03 8.26
CA GLY A 60 5.16 6.03 8.21
C GLY A 60 5.62 4.94 7.26
N LEU A 61 6.52 5.28 6.34
CA LEU A 61 7.13 4.33 5.43
C LEU A 61 8.61 4.25 5.76
N LEU A 62 9.07 3.04 6.04
CA LEU A 62 10.46 2.78 6.37
C LEU A 62 11.09 2.00 5.22
N ILE A 63 12.11 2.59 4.60
CA ILE A 63 12.88 1.93 3.55
C ILE A 63 14.19 1.51 4.15
N GLU A 64 14.56 0.24 3.95
CA GLU A 64 15.77 -0.31 4.54
C GLU A 64 16.98 0.55 4.17
N GLY A 65 17.72 0.99 5.18
CA GLY A 65 18.91 1.81 5.00
C GLY A 65 18.66 3.29 4.82
N GLN A 66 17.40 3.72 4.74
CA GLN A 66 17.08 5.13 4.48
C GLN A 66 16.29 5.83 5.59
N GLY A 67 15.81 5.06 6.58
CA GLY A 67 15.01 5.64 7.65
C GLY A 67 13.55 5.78 7.28
N GLU A 68 12.79 6.43 8.16
CA GLU A 68 11.34 6.55 8.03
C GLU A 68 10.96 7.87 7.39
N THR A 69 9.98 7.82 6.48
CA THR A 69 9.37 9.00 5.88
C THR A 69 7.89 9.01 6.27
N VAL A 70 7.39 10.15 6.72
CA VAL A 70 5.97 10.31 7.03
C VAL A 70 5.24 10.75 5.76
N LEU A 71 4.18 10.02 5.41
CA LEU A 71 3.37 10.31 4.23
C LEU A 71 2.03 10.89 4.66
N GLY A 72 1.59 11.90 3.95
CA GLY A 72 0.26 12.47 4.09
C GLY A 72 -0.48 12.48 2.75
N PRO A 73 -1.70 13.02 2.71
CA PRO A 73 -2.51 12.99 1.49
C PRO A 73 -1.80 13.62 0.29
N GLY A 74 -1.78 12.88 -0.81
CA GLY A 74 -1.13 13.30 -2.03
C GLY A 74 0.31 12.85 -2.16
N ASP A 75 0.93 12.37 -1.09
CA ASP A 75 2.30 11.87 -1.16
C ASP A 75 2.32 10.52 -1.87
N HIS A 76 3.29 10.35 -2.74
CA HIS A 76 3.44 9.11 -3.49
C HIS A 76 4.90 8.72 -3.54
N VAL A 77 5.13 7.43 -3.76
CA VAL A 77 6.48 6.92 -3.79
C VAL A 77 6.56 5.73 -4.75
N MET A 78 7.68 5.62 -5.44
CA MET A 78 7.97 4.47 -6.27
C MET A 78 8.87 3.52 -5.49
N LEU A 79 8.43 2.28 -5.36
CA LEU A 79 9.14 1.24 -4.65
C LEU A 79 9.60 0.21 -5.69
N PRO A 80 10.85 0.29 -6.16
CA PRO A 80 11.34 -0.66 -7.16
C PRO A 80 11.38 -2.09 -6.63
N ALA A 81 11.38 -3.05 -7.55
CA ALA A 81 11.49 -4.46 -7.21
C ALA A 81 12.67 -4.68 -6.26
N ARG A 82 12.47 -5.53 -5.29
CA ARG A 82 13.45 -5.94 -4.28
C ARG A 82 13.89 -4.84 -3.31
N LEU A 83 13.28 -3.65 -3.39
CA LEU A 83 13.53 -2.63 -2.38
C LEU A 83 12.80 -3.02 -1.11
N ARG A 84 13.53 -3.32 -0.06
CA ARG A 84 12.92 -3.73 1.21
C ARG A 84 12.32 -2.53 1.92
N HIS A 85 11.05 -2.64 2.24
CA HIS A 85 10.31 -1.55 2.88
C HIS A 85 9.23 -2.12 3.79
N ARG A 86 8.73 -1.27 4.67
CA ARG A 86 7.64 -1.63 5.56
C ARG A 86 6.87 -0.39 5.95
N VAL A 87 5.61 -0.58 6.31
CA VAL A 87 4.78 0.49 6.87
C VAL A 87 4.95 0.42 8.38
N SER A 88 5.61 1.40 8.96
CA SER A 88 5.93 1.38 10.39
C SER A 88 4.73 1.76 11.26
N TRP A 89 3.80 2.55 10.72
CA TRP A 89 2.55 2.89 11.41
C TRP A 89 1.55 3.47 10.42
N THR A 90 0.26 3.40 10.78
CA THR A 90 -0.79 4.14 10.10
C THR A 90 -1.64 4.81 11.17
N ASP A 91 -2.36 5.88 10.76
CA ASP A 91 -3.22 6.64 11.66
C ASP A 91 -4.28 5.70 12.28
N ASP A 92 -4.45 5.74 13.59
CA ASP A 92 -5.44 4.93 14.28
C ASP A 92 -6.71 5.71 14.63
N HIS A 93 -6.80 6.98 14.24
CA HIS A 93 -7.96 7.83 14.49
C HIS A 93 -8.83 8.01 13.25
N GLN A 94 -8.31 7.71 12.08
CA GLN A 94 -9.04 7.81 10.83
C GLN A 94 -8.49 6.80 9.84
N PRO A 95 -9.27 6.44 8.80
CA PRO A 95 -8.77 5.48 7.81
C PRO A 95 -7.65 6.11 6.98
N THR A 96 -6.66 5.30 6.67
CA THR A 96 -5.63 5.64 5.71
C THR A 96 -5.93 4.90 4.43
N VAL A 97 -6.16 5.63 3.36
CA VAL A 97 -6.54 5.05 2.06
C VAL A 97 -5.39 5.23 1.09
N TRP A 98 -4.95 4.10 0.54
CA TRP A 98 -3.84 4.04 -0.41
C TRP A 98 -4.33 3.57 -1.76
N LEU A 99 -3.70 4.06 -2.80
CA LEU A 99 -3.79 3.49 -4.14
C LEU A 99 -2.44 2.86 -4.45
N ALA A 100 -2.44 1.57 -4.72
CA ALA A 100 -1.21 0.85 -5.05
C ALA A 100 -1.27 0.36 -6.48
N VAL A 101 -0.23 0.64 -7.25
CA VAL A 101 -0.11 0.19 -8.64
C VAL A 101 1.11 -0.72 -8.71
N HIS A 102 0.87 -2.00 -8.98
CA HIS A 102 1.91 -3.02 -9.09
C HIS A 102 2.24 -3.23 -10.57
N LEU A 103 3.51 -3.16 -10.91
CA LEU A 103 3.99 -3.16 -12.30
C LEU A 103 5.12 -4.16 -12.46
N GLY A 104 5.03 -5.00 -13.47
CA GLY A 104 6.11 -5.90 -13.81
C GLY A 104 5.64 -7.16 -14.48
N SER A 105 6.49 -7.78 -15.28
CA SER A 105 6.15 -9.01 -15.96
C SER A 105 5.83 -10.15 -15.00
N GLU A 106 6.34 -10.07 -13.78
CA GLU A 106 6.09 -11.09 -12.76
C GLU A 106 4.73 -10.93 -12.11
N MET A 107 3.99 -9.87 -12.44
CA MET A 107 2.65 -9.67 -11.92
C MET A 107 1.61 -10.53 -12.61
N ALA A 108 2.01 -11.40 -13.52
CA ALA A 108 1.09 -12.35 -14.12
C ALA A 108 0.50 -13.22 -13.02
N GLY A 109 -0.80 -13.30 -12.96
CA GLY A 109 -1.45 -14.05 -11.92
C GLY A 109 -1.69 -13.20 -10.68
N ASN A 110 -1.79 -13.84 -9.55
CA ASN A 110 -2.23 -13.20 -8.32
C ASN A 110 -1.20 -13.32 -7.23
N GLU A 111 -0.04 -12.75 -7.48
CA GLU A 111 0.94 -12.62 -6.42
C GLU A 111 0.33 -11.92 -5.23
N GLY A 112 0.88 -12.15 -4.08
CA GLY A 112 0.37 -11.55 -2.88
C GLY A 112 0.38 -10.03 -2.95
N ALA A 113 -0.49 -9.40 -2.14
CA ALA A 113 -0.51 -7.96 -2.04
C ALA A 113 0.82 -7.45 -1.53
N GLY A 114 1.25 -6.37 -2.10
CA GLY A 114 2.51 -5.76 -1.78
C GLY A 114 2.62 -5.24 -0.37
#